data_82f799625911eaf5f2d723d33c1a6537
#
_entry.id   82f799625911eaf5f2d723d33c1a6537
#
_cell.length_a   1.000
_cell.length_b   1.000
_cell.length_c   1.000
_cell.angle_alpha   90.00
_cell.angle_beta   90.00
_cell.angle_gamma   90.00
#
_symmetry.space_group_name_H-M   'P 1'
#
loop_
_entity.id
_entity.type
_entity.pdbx_description
1 polymer ?
#
loop_
_entity_poly.entity_id
_entity_poly.type
_entity_poly.pdbx_seq_one_letter_code
_entity_poly.pdbx_strand_id
1 'polypeptide(L)'
;VLCYAAWIAALAVSLRLGRNLLPRKLAEQGLLAVALPLAERTGRWFGISRDRAGNAGLRVYNALAAARARPGVRPDELLVLLPRCLDKESMQRAMDLSAKYGVPLFVASRGRYAREMISIKQPRAVVAVACERDLVSGVRDVASRLPVLGTTLSLPEGPCKNTGADIEALEDQIRTFLGLNAPRG
;
A
#
# COMPACT_ATOMS: atom_id res chain seq x y z
N VAL A 1 18.74 18.31 12.84
CA VAL A 1 17.81 17.79 13.87
C VAL A 1 16.48 18.52 13.79
N LEU A 2 16.45 19.88 13.86
CA LEU A 2 15.21 20.69 13.83
C LEU A 2 14.35 20.46 12.57
N CYS A 3 14.95 20.41 11.38
CA CYS A 3 14.23 20.15 10.12
C CYS A 3 13.55 18.77 10.10
N TYR A 4 14.20 17.77 10.69
CA TYR A 4 13.64 16.41 10.78
C TYR A 4 12.45 16.35 11.77
N ALA A 5 12.59 17.00 12.92
CA ALA A 5 11.51 17.11 13.90
C ALA A 5 10.29 17.86 13.33
N ALA A 6 10.50 18.96 12.63
CA ALA A 6 9.44 19.70 11.94
C ALA A 6 8.75 18.85 10.86
N TRP A 7 9.52 18.06 10.10
CA TRP A 7 8.98 17.16 9.10
C TRP A 7 8.12 16.03 9.71
N ILE A 8 8.59 15.40 10.79
CA ILE A 8 7.80 14.39 11.54
C ILE A 8 6.53 15.01 12.12
N ALA A 9 6.62 16.21 12.70
CA ALA A 9 5.45 16.92 13.22
C ALA A 9 4.43 17.22 12.11
N ALA A 10 4.89 17.66 10.95
CA ALA A 10 4.00 17.91 9.79
C ALA A 10 3.35 16.63 9.27
N LEU A 11 4.04 15.48 9.28
CA LEU A 11 3.45 14.18 8.97
C LEU A 11 2.38 13.79 9.99
N ALA A 12 2.65 13.96 11.29
CA ALA A 12 1.69 13.64 12.35
C ALA A 12 0.42 14.52 12.26
N VAL A 13 0.58 15.81 11.98
CA VAL A 13 -0.55 16.73 11.76
C VAL A 13 -1.33 16.33 10.52
N SER A 14 -0.66 15.98 9.42
CA SER A 14 -1.30 15.50 8.19
C SER A 14 -2.17 14.28 8.45
N LEU A 15 -1.67 13.32 9.23
CA LEU A 15 -2.41 12.10 9.60
C LEU A 15 -3.64 12.42 10.48
N ARG A 16 -3.50 13.32 11.47
CA ARG A 16 -4.61 13.72 12.34
C ARG A 16 -5.72 14.45 11.60
N LEU A 17 -5.34 15.30 10.66
CA LEU A 17 -6.32 16.09 9.87
C LEU A 17 -6.90 15.30 8.69
N GLY A 18 -6.42 14.08 8.41
CA GLY A 18 -6.81 13.32 7.22
C GLY A 18 -6.48 14.03 5.90
N ARG A 19 -5.61 15.04 5.96
CA ARG A 19 -5.20 15.88 4.81
C ARG A 19 -3.68 15.93 4.74
N ASN A 20 -3.12 15.60 3.59
CA ASN A 20 -1.68 15.64 3.42
C ASN A 20 -1.19 17.06 3.15
N LEU A 21 -0.57 17.69 4.14
CA LEU A 21 -0.04 19.06 4.08
C LEU A 21 1.33 19.17 3.38
N LEU A 22 2.03 18.04 3.23
CA LEU A 22 3.37 18.00 2.65
C LEU A 22 3.34 17.66 1.16
N PRO A 23 4.28 18.13 0.34
CA PRO A 23 4.46 17.66 -1.04
C PRO A 23 4.65 16.14 -1.08
N ARG A 24 4.14 15.46 -2.13
CA ARG A 24 4.18 14.00 -2.28
C ARG A 24 5.59 13.42 -2.08
N LYS A 25 6.61 14.08 -2.63
CA LYS A 25 8.01 13.65 -2.48
C LYS A 25 8.46 13.62 -1.01
N LEU A 26 8.04 14.60 -0.22
CA LEU A 26 8.40 14.67 1.20
C LEU A 26 7.54 13.76 2.08
N ALA A 27 6.25 13.60 1.78
CA ALA A 27 5.36 12.77 2.58
C ALA A 27 5.57 11.28 2.32
N GLU A 28 5.36 10.83 1.10
CA GLU A 28 5.34 9.39 0.76
C GLU A 28 6.76 8.85 0.52
N GLN A 29 7.56 9.53 -0.30
CA GLN A 29 8.92 9.07 -0.60
C GLN A 29 9.86 9.29 0.58
N GLY A 30 9.77 10.43 1.28
CA GLY A 30 10.55 10.69 2.48
C GLY A 30 10.26 9.69 3.60
N LEU A 31 8.99 9.31 3.78
CA LEU A 31 8.60 8.27 4.72
C LEU A 31 9.28 6.93 4.40
N LEU A 32 9.17 6.45 3.15
CA LEU A 32 9.72 5.16 2.75
C LEU A 32 11.25 5.15 2.59
N ALA A 33 11.85 6.27 2.16
CA ALA A 33 13.28 6.34 1.88
C ALA A 33 14.12 6.71 3.11
N VAL A 34 13.55 7.46 4.06
CA VAL A 34 14.29 7.99 5.22
C VAL A 34 13.71 7.51 6.53
N ALA A 35 12.42 7.77 6.80
CA ALA A 35 11.84 7.47 8.11
C ALA A 35 11.78 5.97 8.39
N LEU A 36 11.37 5.16 7.42
CA LEU A 36 11.25 3.71 7.61
C LEU A 36 12.61 3.04 7.87
N PRO A 37 13.68 3.25 7.07
CA PRO A 37 14.99 2.67 7.38
C PRO A 37 15.56 3.13 8.74
N LEU A 38 15.30 4.38 9.12
CA LEU A 38 15.71 4.91 10.42
C LEU A 38 14.93 4.24 11.55
N ALA A 39 13.62 4.10 11.41
CA ALA A 39 12.76 3.39 12.37
C ALA A 39 13.16 1.90 12.51
N GLU A 40 13.49 1.22 11.40
CA GLU A 40 13.99 -0.15 11.42
C GLU A 40 15.34 -0.27 12.17
N ARG A 41 16.22 0.72 11.98
CA ARG A 41 17.54 0.73 12.63
C ARG A 41 17.45 1.01 14.12
N THR A 42 16.70 2.04 14.52
CA THR A 42 16.52 2.42 15.93
C THR A 42 15.62 1.43 16.66
N GLY A 43 14.55 0.94 16.02
CA GLY A 43 13.61 -0.01 16.58
C GLY A 43 14.26 -1.31 17.03
N ARG A 44 15.36 -1.74 16.36
CA ARG A 44 16.13 -2.92 16.78
C ARG A 44 16.72 -2.78 18.19
N TRP A 45 17.08 -1.57 18.60
CA TRP A 45 17.59 -1.32 19.96
C TRP A 45 16.50 -1.49 21.03
N PHE A 46 15.23 -1.36 20.62
CA PHE A 46 14.05 -1.54 21.46
C PHE A 46 13.34 -2.88 21.24
N GLY A 47 13.99 -3.85 20.55
CA GLY A 47 13.40 -5.17 20.29
C GLY A 47 12.26 -5.18 19.26
N ILE A 48 12.08 -4.09 18.50
CA ILE A 48 11.07 -4.02 17.43
C ILE A 48 11.62 -4.75 16.19
N SER A 49 10.91 -5.77 15.72
CA SER A 49 11.27 -6.47 14.50
C SER A 49 11.11 -5.57 13.26
N ARG A 50 11.88 -5.88 12.21
CA ARG A 50 11.78 -5.18 10.92
C ARG A 50 10.36 -5.22 10.36
N ASP A 51 9.70 -6.37 10.45
CA ASP A 51 8.35 -6.59 9.93
C ASP A 51 7.32 -5.70 10.66
N ARG A 52 7.47 -5.50 11.97
CA ARG A 52 6.62 -4.57 12.72
C ARG A 52 6.83 -3.12 12.29
N ALA A 53 8.07 -2.71 12.11
CA ALA A 53 8.41 -1.36 11.66
C ALA A 53 7.90 -1.12 10.22
N GLY A 54 8.09 -2.09 9.33
CA GLY A 54 7.61 -2.04 7.95
C GLY A 54 6.09 -1.98 7.85
N ASN A 55 5.37 -2.83 8.59
CA ASN A 55 3.92 -2.80 8.64
C ASN A 55 3.38 -1.45 9.16
N ALA A 56 4.01 -0.89 10.20
CA ALA A 56 3.65 0.44 10.70
C ALA A 56 3.91 1.52 9.63
N GLY A 57 5.06 1.46 8.96
CA GLY A 57 5.41 2.38 7.87
C GLY A 57 4.43 2.31 6.70
N LEU A 58 4.00 1.11 6.31
CA LEU A 58 2.99 0.92 5.25
C LEU A 58 1.61 1.45 5.64
N ARG A 59 1.19 1.30 6.90
CA ARG A 59 -0.06 1.90 7.38
C ARG A 59 -0.04 3.42 7.29
N VAL A 60 1.05 4.04 7.73
CA VAL A 60 1.25 5.49 7.62
C VAL A 60 1.28 5.91 6.14
N TYR A 61 2.01 5.17 5.30
CA TYR A 61 2.04 5.41 3.87
C TYR A 61 0.65 5.35 3.24
N ASN A 62 -0.11 4.28 3.50
CA ASN A 62 -1.47 4.11 2.98
C ASN A 62 -2.40 5.25 3.42
N ALA A 63 -2.32 5.68 4.68
CA ALA A 63 -3.14 6.80 5.17
C ALA A 63 -2.81 8.12 4.43
N LEU A 64 -1.52 8.39 4.18
CA LEU A 64 -1.07 9.56 3.42
C LEU A 64 -1.45 9.46 1.93
N ALA A 65 -1.32 8.28 1.34
CA ALA A 65 -1.67 8.02 -0.05
C ALA A 65 -3.19 8.08 -0.28
N ALA A 66 -3.98 7.50 0.64
CA ALA A 66 -5.44 7.55 0.59
C ALA A 66 -5.99 8.98 0.74
N ALA A 67 -5.41 9.77 1.65
CA ALA A 67 -5.77 11.19 1.81
C ALA A 67 -5.51 12.04 0.56
N ARG A 68 -4.70 11.54 -0.37
CA ARG A 68 -4.37 12.17 -1.67
C ARG A 68 -5.03 11.50 -2.84
N ALA A 69 -5.54 10.31 -2.67
CA ALA A 69 -6.19 9.59 -3.75
C ALA A 69 -7.26 10.52 -4.34
N ARG A 70 -7.16 10.79 -5.62
CA ARG A 70 -8.26 11.47 -6.33
C ARG A 70 -9.35 10.43 -6.50
N PRO A 71 -10.54 10.62 -5.89
CA PRO A 71 -11.65 9.72 -6.09
C PRO A 71 -12.11 9.75 -7.55
N GLY A 72 -12.69 8.66 -8.03
CA GLY A 72 -13.25 8.59 -9.38
C GLY A 72 -12.27 8.07 -10.43
N VAL A 73 -11.31 7.24 -10.03
CA VAL A 73 -10.58 6.37 -10.96
C VAL A 73 -11.60 5.40 -11.56
N ARG A 74 -11.62 5.23 -12.88
CA ARG A 74 -12.51 4.27 -13.52
C ARG A 74 -12.09 2.84 -13.19
N PRO A 75 -13.02 1.88 -13.13
CA PRO A 75 -12.68 0.49 -12.83
C PRO A 75 -11.58 -0.09 -13.73
N ASP A 76 -11.62 0.19 -15.03
CA ASP A 76 -10.65 -0.28 -16.04
C ASP A 76 -9.27 0.38 -15.91
N GLU A 77 -9.17 1.50 -15.20
CA GLU A 77 -7.92 2.23 -14.91
C GLU A 77 -7.29 1.87 -13.56
N LEU A 78 -8.00 1.10 -12.73
CA LEU A 78 -7.49 0.59 -11.44
C LEU A 78 -6.97 -0.84 -11.64
N LEU A 79 -5.74 -1.11 -11.20
CA LEU A 79 -5.16 -2.45 -11.27
C LEU A 79 -5.01 -3.06 -9.88
N VAL A 80 -5.57 -4.26 -9.69
CA VAL A 80 -5.37 -5.06 -8.47
C VAL A 80 -4.27 -6.09 -8.71
N LEU A 81 -3.25 -6.10 -7.85
CA LEU A 81 -2.12 -7.04 -7.90
C LEU A 81 -2.16 -7.97 -6.71
N LEU A 82 -2.20 -9.27 -6.95
CA LEU A 82 -2.20 -10.32 -5.93
C LEU A 82 -0.96 -11.22 -6.05
N PRO A 83 -0.47 -11.80 -4.95
CA PRO A 83 0.61 -12.77 -4.98
C PRO A 83 0.08 -14.18 -5.27
N ARG A 84 0.92 -15.05 -5.83
CA ARG A 84 0.57 -16.47 -6.07
C ARG A 84 0.43 -17.32 -4.81
N CYS A 85 1.04 -16.88 -3.71
CA CYS A 85 1.04 -17.63 -2.45
C CYS A 85 -0.21 -17.42 -1.60
N LEU A 86 -1.17 -16.64 -2.09
CA LEU A 86 -2.43 -16.40 -1.41
C LEU A 86 -3.22 -17.72 -1.27
N ASP A 87 -3.82 -17.97 -0.11
CA ASP A 87 -4.68 -19.12 0.10
C ASP A 87 -5.91 -19.08 -0.81
N LYS A 88 -6.57 -20.23 -0.97
CA LYS A 88 -7.68 -20.36 -1.91
C LYS A 88 -8.88 -19.48 -1.56
N GLU A 89 -9.18 -19.34 -0.27
CA GLU A 89 -10.31 -18.55 0.20
C GLU A 89 -10.08 -17.05 -0.06
N SER A 90 -8.93 -16.52 0.38
CA SER A 90 -8.56 -15.13 0.12
C SER A 90 -8.47 -14.82 -1.39
N MET A 91 -7.94 -15.76 -2.18
CA MET A 91 -7.88 -15.61 -3.64
C MET A 91 -9.29 -15.52 -4.24
N GLN A 92 -10.19 -16.42 -3.87
CA GLN A 92 -11.57 -16.42 -4.38
C GLN A 92 -12.30 -15.13 -4.00
N ARG A 93 -12.23 -14.72 -2.74
CA ARG A 93 -12.83 -13.47 -2.27
C ARG A 93 -12.28 -12.23 -2.99
N ALA A 94 -10.97 -12.20 -3.28
CA ALA A 94 -10.37 -11.11 -4.05
C ALA A 94 -10.83 -11.11 -5.52
N MET A 95 -11.03 -12.30 -6.12
CA MET A 95 -11.61 -12.41 -7.47
C MET A 95 -13.06 -11.94 -7.48
N ASP A 96 -13.84 -12.26 -6.46
CA ASP A 96 -15.24 -11.81 -6.32
C ASP A 96 -15.31 -10.27 -6.20
N LEU A 97 -14.37 -9.65 -5.46
CA LEU A 97 -14.24 -8.18 -5.41
C LEU A 97 -13.90 -7.59 -6.78
N SER A 98 -12.96 -8.21 -7.50
CA SER A 98 -12.61 -7.79 -8.85
C SER A 98 -13.83 -7.81 -9.77
N ALA A 99 -14.62 -8.89 -9.74
CA ALA A 99 -15.86 -9.01 -10.50
C ALA A 99 -16.93 -7.99 -10.05
N LYS A 100 -17.11 -7.84 -8.72
CA LYS A 100 -18.09 -6.91 -8.11
C LYS A 100 -17.87 -5.46 -8.56
N TYR A 101 -16.61 -5.02 -8.62
CA TYR A 101 -16.25 -3.64 -8.95
C TYR A 101 -15.81 -3.45 -10.41
N GLY A 102 -15.73 -4.51 -11.21
CA GLY A 102 -15.26 -4.47 -12.60
C GLY A 102 -13.80 -4.05 -12.75
N VAL A 103 -12.96 -4.29 -11.73
CA VAL A 103 -11.55 -3.88 -11.72
C VAL A 103 -10.65 -5.01 -12.22
N PRO A 104 -9.68 -4.75 -13.13
CA PRO A 104 -8.71 -5.75 -13.58
C PRO A 104 -7.86 -6.26 -12.41
N LEU A 105 -7.75 -7.59 -12.32
CA LEU A 105 -6.93 -8.28 -11.34
C LEU A 105 -5.83 -9.07 -12.04
N PHE A 106 -4.62 -9.01 -11.49
CA PHE A 106 -3.47 -9.76 -11.98
C PHE A 106 -2.73 -10.47 -10.85
N VAL A 107 -2.46 -11.77 -11.05
CA VAL A 107 -1.68 -12.57 -10.09
C VAL A 107 -0.21 -12.58 -10.49
N ALA A 108 0.63 -11.89 -9.70
CA ALA A 108 2.05 -11.78 -9.93
C ALA A 108 2.82 -12.86 -9.18
N SER A 109 3.71 -13.57 -9.88
CA SER A 109 4.60 -14.56 -9.26
C SER A 109 5.81 -13.94 -8.56
N ARG A 110 6.20 -12.73 -8.94
CA ARG A 110 7.33 -11.96 -8.39
C ARG A 110 7.12 -10.46 -8.64
N GLY A 111 7.77 -9.62 -7.85
CA GLY A 111 7.67 -8.16 -7.99
C GLY A 111 8.05 -7.62 -9.39
N ARG A 112 8.92 -8.31 -10.13
CA ARG A 112 9.24 -7.95 -11.53
C ARG A 112 8.01 -8.03 -12.43
N TYR A 113 7.24 -9.11 -12.34
CA TYR A 113 6.02 -9.26 -13.17
C TYR A 113 4.93 -8.25 -12.78
N ALA A 114 4.84 -7.90 -11.50
CA ALA A 114 3.94 -6.83 -11.08
C ALA A 114 4.30 -5.49 -11.75
N ARG A 115 5.58 -5.12 -11.76
CA ARG A 115 6.07 -3.89 -12.42
C ARG A 115 5.88 -3.92 -13.93
N GLU A 116 6.12 -5.07 -14.57
CA GLU A 116 5.88 -5.28 -15.99
C GLU A 116 4.40 -5.08 -16.34
N MET A 117 3.49 -5.63 -15.53
CA MET A 117 2.05 -5.47 -15.72
C MET A 117 1.61 -4.00 -15.56
N ILE A 118 2.16 -3.28 -14.58
CA ILE A 118 1.93 -1.84 -14.43
C ILE A 118 2.40 -1.08 -15.70
N SER A 119 3.55 -1.47 -16.26
CA SER A 119 4.08 -0.83 -17.47
C SER A 119 3.23 -1.12 -18.71
N ILE A 120 2.70 -2.33 -18.84
CA ILE A 120 1.84 -2.73 -19.97
C ILE A 120 0.45 -2.11 -19.86
N LYS A 121 -0.18 -2.18 -18.69
CA LYS A 121 -1.55 -1.72 -18.48
C LYS A 121 -1.66 -0.22 -18.28
N GLN A 122 -0.59 0.43 -17.85
CA GLN A 122 -0.55 1.88 -17.56
C GLN A 122 -1.74 2.37 -16.72
N PRO A 123 -2.02 1.71 -15.57
CA PRO A 123 -3.16 2.06 -14.75
C PRO A 123 -2.99 3.47 -14.16
N ARG A 124 -4.09 4.11 -13.76
CA ARG A 124 -4.06 5.38 -13.02
C ARG A 124 -3.88 5.19 -11.52
N ALA A 125 -4.18 4.01 -10.99
CA ALA A 125 -3.96 3.63 -9.60
C ALA A 125 -3.71 2.13 -9.47
N VAL A 126 -3.05 1.71 -8.39
CA VAL A 126 -2.80 0.30 -8.09
C VAL A 126 -3.21 0.01 -6.65
N VAL A 127 -3.89 -1.11 -6.46
CA VAL A 127 -4.05 -1.76 -5.16
C VAL A 127 -3.25 -3.06 -5.19
N ALA A 128 -2.34 -3.24 -4.23
CA ALA A 128 -1.44 -4.39 -4.21
C ALA A 128 -1.53 -5.15 -2.90
N VAL A 129 -1.59 -6.48 -3.00
CA VAL A 129 -1.43 -7.39 -1.86
C VAL A 129 -0.10 -8.11 -2.02
N ALA A 130 0.77 -8.04 -1.02
CA ALA A 130 2.04 -8.77 -1.02
C ALA A 130 2.62 -8.88 0.40
N CYS A 131 3.72 -9.65 0.55
CA CYS A 131 4.47 -9.60 1.78
C CYS A 131 5.08 -8.19 1.98
N GLU A 132 5.30 -7.81 3.23
CA GLU A 132 5.76 -6.47 3.60
C GLU A 132 6.97 -6.00 2.79
N ARG A 133 7.99 -6.86 2.68
CA ARG A 133 9.22 -6.53 1.95
C ARG A 133 8.97 -6.22 0.48
N ASP A 134 8.13 -7.00 -0.18
CA ASP A 134 7.79 -6.81 -1.59
C ASP A 134 6.92 -5.57 -1.79
N LEU A 135 6.00 -5.29 -0.85
CA LEU A 135 5.20 -4.06 -0.87
C LEU A 135 6.06 -2.82 -0.71
N VAL A 136 6.93 -2.77 0.31
CA VAL A 136 7.82 -1.62 0.53
C VAL A 136 8.70 -1.37 -0.70
N SER A 137 9.28 -2.44 -1.27
CA SER A 137 10.09 -2.33 -2.49
C SER A 137 9.24 -1.85 -3.68
N GLY A 138 8.10 -2.50 -3.92
CA GLY A 138 7.22 -2.16 -5.05
C GLY A 138 6.68 -0.74 -4.97
N VAL A 139 6.25 -0.32 -3.79
CA VAL A 139 5.75 1.04 -3.57
C VAL A 139 6.84 2.08 -3.81
N ARG A 140 8.07 1.85 -3.33
CA ARG A 140 9.21 2.75 -3.61
C ARG A 140 9.43 2.96 -5.11
N ASP A 141 9.30 1.90 -5.89
CA ASP A 141 9.58 1.93 -7.33
C ASP A 141 8.51 2.68 -8.13
N VAL A 142 7.25 2.64 -7.69
CA VAL A 142 6.13 3.16 -8.50
C VAL A 142 5.40 4.36 -7.89
N ALA A 143 5.48 4.60 -6.58
CA ALA A 143 4.75 5.67 -5.90
C ALA A 143 5.10 7.09 -6.39
N SER A 144 6.24 7.27 -7.06
CA SER A 144 6.59 8.55 -7.70
C SER A 144 5.75 8.85 -8.94
N ARG A 145 5.22 7.81 -9.60
CA ARG A 145 4.52 7.90 -10.90
C ARG A 145 3.02 7.80 -10.76
N LEU A 146 2.54 6.88 -9.92
CA LEU A 146 1.12 6.61 -9.74
C LEU A 146 0.79 6.32 -8.26
N PRO A 147 -0.45 6.57 -7.81
CA PRO A 147 -0.87 6.25 -6.46
C PRO A 147 -0.98 4.73 -6.28
N VAL A 148 -0.47 4.24 -5.16
CA VAL A 148 -0.52 2.83 -4.76
C VAL A 148 -1.07 2.74 -3.34
N LEU A 149 -1.98 1.81 -3.10
CA LEU A 149 -2.34 1.36 -1.76
C LEU A 149 -1.96 -0.11 -1.61
N GLY A 150 -1.51 -0.51 -0.45
CA GLY A 150 -1.01 -1.86 -0.23
C GLY A 150 -1.55 -2.52 1.03
N THR A 151 -1.91 -3.81 0.91
CA THR A 151 -2.29 -4.68 2.01
C THR A 151 -1.22 -5.74 2.22
N THR A 152 -0.72 -5.85 3.46
CA THR A 152 0.28 -6.88 3.81
C THR A 152 -0.38 -8.23 4.02
N LEU A 153 0.33 -9.30 3.62
CA LEU A 153 -0.09 -10.67 3.88
C LEU A 153 0.07 -11.03 5.36
N SER A 154 -0.84 -11.85 5.86
CA SER A 154 -0.61 -12.66 7.04
C SER A 154 0.14 -13.94 6.65
N LEU A 155 1.10 -14.35 7.46
CA LEU A 155 2.01 -15.47 7.16
C LEU A 155 1.92 -16.55 8.25
N PRO A 156 0.78 -17.24 8.41
CA PRO A 156 0.57 -18.17 9.51
C PRO A 156 1.52 -19.38 9.47
N GLU A 157 1.88 -19.83 8.26
CA GLU A 157 2.78 -20.97 8.04
C GLU A 157 4.18 -20.54 7.56
N GLY A 158 4.51 -19.25 7.70
CA GLY A 158 5.76 -18.68 7.19
C GLY A 158 5.67 -18.12 5.78
N PRO A 159 6.80 -17.68 5.23
CA PRO A 159 6.82 -17.01 3.92
C PRO A 159 6.35 -17.91 2.78
N CYS A 160 5.53 -17.36 1.89
CA CYS A 160 5.10 -17.97 0.62
C CYS A 160 4.29 -19.28 0.76
N LYS A 161 3.68 -19.53 1.93
CA LYS A 161 2.88 -20.73 2.16
C LYS A 161 1.56 -20.39 2.84
N ASN A 162 0.43 -20.73 2.20
CA ASN A 162 -0.94 -20.50 2.68
C ASN A 162 -1.13 -19.13 3.32
N THR A 163 -0.78 -18.08 2.57
CA THR A 163 -0.80 -16.73 3.09
C THR A 163 -2.20 -16.14 2.98
N GLY A 164 -2.68 -15.53 4.06
CA GLY A 164 -3.96 -14.83 4.08
C GLY A 164 -3.81 -13.35 3.69
N ALA A 165 -4.91 -12.75 3.25
CA ALA A 165 -5.01 -11.31 3.04
C ALA A 165 -6.22 -10.73 3.78
N ASP A 166 -6.08 -9.50 4.27
CA ASP A 166 -7.20 -8.73 4.79
C ASP A 166 -8.06 -8.24 3.61
N ILE A 167 -9.12 -9.00 3.31
CA ILE A 167 -10.01 -8.73 2.17
C ILE A 167 -10.86 -7.48 2.39
N GLU A 168 -11.17 -7.14 3.64
CA GLU A 168 -11.90 -5.92 3.97
C GLU A 168 -11.03 -4.69 3.70
N ALA A 169 -9.76 -4.73 4.09
CA ALA A 169 -8.81 -3.68 3.76
C ALA A 169 -8.58 -3.56 2.25
N LEU A 170 -8.54 -4.69 1.51
CA LEU A 170 -8.45 -4.69 0.06
C LEU A 170 -9.68 -4.02 -0.58
N GLU A 171 -10.87 -4.36 -0.12
CA GLU A 171 -12.12 -3.74 -0.60
C GLU A 171 -12.15 -2.24 -0.32
N ASP A 172 -11.79 -1.82 0.89
CA ASP A 172 -11.71 -0.40 1.28
C ASP A 172 -10.75 0.41 0.39
N GLN A 173 -9.61 -0.19 0.02
CA GLN A 173 -8.64 0.44 -0.88
C GLN A 173 -9.20 0.58 -2.31
N ILE A 174 -9.88 -0.44 -2.83
CA ILE A 174 -10.58 -0.38 -4.13
C ILE A 174 -11.63 0.72 -4.09
N ARG A 175 -12.51 0.73 -3.08
CA ARG A 175 -13.55 1.75 -2.90
C ARG A 175 -12.98 3.17 -2.78
N THR A 176 -11.83 3.32 -2.13
CA THR A 176 -11.13 4.62 -1.99
C THR A 176 -10.77 5.20 -3.37
N PHE A 177 -10.19 4.40 -4.26
CA PHE A 177 -9.84 4.87 -5.60
C PHE A 177 -11.05 5.07 -6.50
N LEU A 178 -12.06 4.22 -6.40
CA LEU A 178 -13.31 4.35 -7.16
C LEU A 178 -14.19 5.54 -6.66
N GLY A 179 -13.86 6.12 -5.50
CA GLY A 179 -14.65 7.20 -4.91
C GLY A 179 -15.95 6.74 -4.26
N LEU A 180 -16.03 5.47 -3.87
CA LEU A 180 -17.23 4.83 -3.28
C LEU A 180 -17.25 4.89 -1.74
N ASN A 181 -16.20 5.40 -1.10
CA ASN A 181 -16.19 5.65 0.33
C ASN A 181 -16.91 6.96 0.61
N ALA A 182 -17.82 6.95 1.59
CA ALA A 182 -18.46 8.18 2.05
C ALA A 182 -17.39 9.21 2.48
N PRO A 183 -17.59 10.51 2.23
CA PRO A 183 -16.69 11.52 2.74
C PRO A 183 -16.59 11.33 4.26
N ARG A 184 -15.36 11.19 4.74
CA ARG A 184 -15.11 11.22 6.18
C ARG A 184 -15.40 12.63 6.64
N GLY A 185 -16.59 12.81 7.26
CA GLY A 185 -17.03 14.06 7.86
C GLY A 185 -16.09 14.54 8.97
#